data_eb141707bf672e1ae4620a4a8bc489fa
#
_entry.id   eb141707bf672e1ae4620a4a8bc489fa
#
_cell.length_a   1.000
_cell.length_b   1.000
_cell.length_c   1.000
_cell.angle_alpha   90.00
_cell.angle_beta   90.00
_cell.angle_gamma   90.00
#
_symmetry.space_group_name_H-M   'P 1'
#
loop_
_entity.id
_entity.type
_entity.pdbx_description
1 polymer ?
#
loop_
_entity_poly.entity_id
_entity_poly.type
_entity_poly.pdbx_seq_one_letter_code
_entity_poly.pdbx_strand_id
1 'polypeptide(L)'
;RSRGLGDVYKRQLLLQFMIQKIKIDWRNCYGIKELNQEFKFTPGKQIHLIYAPNGSMKTSFAKTMRYLSGQSKEKPCDKLHDKDKSSFILKVDGLDVSKENIFVVNGDDDIDCSKSFVNFLASSELKNRYDSIYQQLSEKKELLISKLKSASLSSDCEKEIFGTFKQNDADTIFSILERLNSEVKSGLPKFEFKYNDVFDTKENVKKFIESNKDNLNIYIDNYNRLLGNSKLFRTVTGHTFGTYHVTQLQQYVSDGSFFGVNHKIVLQDDTELSSETELQELINSEQQRLLKDENLKKAFDKITKAIDKNVELRGFKSVLNNHPEWIPEIINYEVFRKKVWLGYLSDNEIKPLFDAYIQVYNENKEALQQVLEEASSQQERWEQIIALYNARFHVPIKVSIANQKDIILKQEAAKLQFSYVETSSAETTVEKDVLEKILSRGEKRAFIILQFLFEMEARKTMDHDTILVMDDIADSFDYQNKYAIVEYIKDIAADNSNKFYMLVLTHNYDFYRTLSSRLSLFQPNLWMAERLANGKVIINQGQYKGNIYTNAFIEHDNDCLLYTSDAADDLT
;
A
#
# COMPACT_ATOMS: atom_id res chain seq x y z
N ARG A 1 -8.47 -43.19 38.99
CA ARG A 1 -9.59 -42.25 39.31
C ARG A 1 -9.21 -40.76 39.31
N SER A 2 -7.95 -40.39 39.03
CA SER A 2 -7.54 -38.96 39.05
C SER A 2 -7.58 -38.25 37.67
N ARG A 3 -7.80 -38.94 36.57
CA ARG A 3 -7.88 -38.35 35.21
C ARG A 3 -9.22 -37.62 34.95
N GLY A 4 -10.31 -37.95 35.64
CA GLY A 4 -11.62 -37.36 35.39
C GLY A 4 -11.83 -35.97 36.02
N LEU A 5 -11.17 -35.66 37.13
CA LEU A 5 -11.31 -34.36 37.80
C LEU A 5 -10.60 -33.20 37.08
N GLY A 6 -9.47 -33.47 36.44
CA GLY A 6 -8.74 -32.48 35.64
C GLY A 6 -9.49 -32.06 34.37
N ASP A 7 -10.20 -33.00 33.74
CA ASP A 7 -11.04 -32.72 32.56
C ASP A 7 -12.32 -31.95 32.91
N VAL A 8 -12.90 -32.20 34.06
CA VAL A 8 -14.09 -31.46 34.55
C VAL A 8 -13.71 -30.01 34.93
N TYR A 9 -12.56 -29.82 35.57
CA TYR A 9 -12.04 -28.48 35.89
C TYR A 9 -11.64 -27.69 34.66
N LYS A 10 -10.98 -28.33 33.70
CA LYS A 10 -10.66 -27.70 32.41
C LYS A 10 -11.92 -27.32 31.62
N ARG A 11 -12.95 -28.18 31.63
CA ARG A 11 -14.24 -27.87 30.99
C ARG A 11 -15.00 -26.74 31.74
N GLN A 12 -14.91 -26.68 33.04
CA GLN A 12 -15.52 -25.56 33.82
C GLN A 12 -14.78 -24.23 33.62
N LEU A 13 -13.45 -24.24 33.54
CA LEU A 13 -12.65 -23.05 33.20
C LEU A 13 -12.90 -22.58 31.77
N LEU A 14 -12.98 -23.48 30.78
CA LEU A 14 -13.35 -23.16 29.41
C LEU A 14 -14.76 -22.55 29.30
N LEU A 15 -15.72 -23.05 30.07
CA LEU A 15 -17.09 -22.51 30.11
C LEU A 15 -17.15 -21.08 30.71
N GLN A 16 -16.18 -20.68 31.50
CA GLN A 16 -16.16 -19.37 32.19
C GLN A 16 -15.67 -18.23 31.26
N PHE A 17 -15.06 -18.56 30.10
CA PHE A 17 -14.53 -17.59 29.15
C PHE A 17 -15.21 -17.61 27.78
N MET A 18 -16.25 -18.44 27.56
CA MET A 18 -16.94 -18.54 26.27
C MET A 18 -18.20 -17.68 26.27
N ILE A 19 -18.47 -17.01 25.14
CA ILE A 19 -19.76 -16.35 24.90
C ILE A 19 -20.86 -17.40 24.98
N GLN A 20 -21.78 -17.22 25.92
CA GLN A 20 -22.90 -18.13 26.13
C GLN A 20 -24.13 -17.72 25.34
N LYS A 21 -24.34 -16.40 25.17
CA LYS A 21 -25.51 -15.89 24.45
C LYS A 21 -25.28 -14.51 23.82
N ILE A 22 -25.89 -14.33 22.67
CA ILE A 22 -26.04 -13.04 22.00
C ILE A 22 -27.50 -12.65 22.02
N LYS A 23 -27.80 -11.44 22.54
CA LYS A 23 -29.16 -10.87 22.55
C LYS A 23 -29.22 -9.67 21.61
N ILE A 24 -30.22 -9.66 20.77
CA ILE A 24 -30.51 -8.62 19.77
C ILE A 24 -31.88 -8.01 20.14
N ASP A 25 -31.96 -6.67 20.27
CA ASP A 25 -33.20 -5.92 20.41
C ASP A 25 -33.12 -4.67 19.52
N TRP A 26 -33.70 -4.77 18.34
CA TRP A 26 -33.67 -3.72 17.34
C TRP A 26 -35.03 -3.18 17.00
N ARG A 27 -35.12 -1.87 16.77
CA ARG A 27 -36.32 -1.19 16.32
C ARG A 27 -36.01 -0.16 15.25
N ASN A 28 -36.82 -0.11 14.21
CA ASN A 28 -36.71 0.83 13.07
C ASN A 28 -35.33 0.86 12.44
N CYS A 29 -34.76 -0.32 12.13
CA CYS A 29 -33.45 -0.50 11.49
C CYS A 29 -33.62 -0.91 10.03
N TYR A 30 -33.44 0.02 9.09
CA TYR A 30 -33.50 -0.22 7.62
C TYR A 30 -34.78 -0.93 7.11
N GLY A 31 -35.88 -0.88 7.81
CA GLY A 31 -37.15 -1.56 7.46
C GLY A 31 -37.45 -2.76 8.34
N ILE A 32 -36.59 -3.13 9.27
CA ILE A 32 -36.92 -3.98 10.40
C ILE A 32 -37.60 -3.09 11.44
N LYS A 33 -38.92 -3.21 11.59
CA LYS A 33 -39.63 -2.43 12.62
C LYS A 33 -39.32 -2.92 14.02
N GLU A 34 -39.27 -4.21 14.21
CA GLU A 34 -38.93 -4.84 15.49
C GLU A 34 -38.28 -6.19 15.26
N LEU A 35 -37.18 -6.45 15.93
CA LEU A 35 -36.54 -7.74 16.05
C LEU A 35 -36.02 -7.94 17.45
N ASN A 36 -36.51 -8.97 18.14
CA ASN A 36 -36.02 -9.38 19.46
C ASN A 36 -35.64 -10.86 19.37
N GLN A 37 -34.35 -11.17 19.50
CA GLN A 37 -33.82 -12.53 19.33
C GLN A 37 -32.69 -12.79 20.32
N GLU A 38 -32.63 -14.01 20.83
CA GLU A 38 -31.53 -14.53 21.64
C GLU A 38 -30.97 -15.80 20.99
N PHE A 39 -29.65 -15.82 20.76
CA PHE A 39 -28.91 -16.98 20.28
C PHE A 39 -28.06 -17.52 21.42
N LYS A 40 -28.20 -18.81 21.74
CA LYS A 40 -27.42 -19.49 22.77
C LYS A 40 -26.40 -20.42 22.19
N PHE A 41 -25.15 -20.24 22.56
CA PHE A 41 -24.03 -21.05 22.10
C PHE A 41 -23.67 -22.16 23.08
N THR A 42 -23.23 -23.29 22.55
CA THR A 42 -22.77 -24.43 23.34
C THR A 42 -21.36 -24.82 22.89
N PRO A 43 -20.53 -25.36 23.80
CA PRO A 43 -19.18 -25.80 23.43
C PRO A 43 -19.16 -26.72 22.22
N GLY A 44 -18.30 -26.41 21.23
CA GLY A 44 -18.17 -27.15 19.97
C GLY A 44 -19.31 -26.93 18.96
N LYS A 45 -20.26 -26.02 19.23
CA LYS A 45 -21.34 -25.61 18.32
C LYS A 45 -21.60 -24.11 18.41
N GLN A 46 -20.60 -23.35 17.95
CA GLN A 46 -20.60 -21.87 17.99
C GLN A 46 -21.15 -21.28 16.69
N ILE A 47 -22.14 -21.92 16.08
CA ILE A 47 -22.74 -21.47 14.83
C ILE A 47 -24.27 -21.56 14.90
N HIS A 48 -24.94 -20.51 14.44
CA HIS A 48 -26.35 -20.49 14.15
C HIS A 48 -26.57 -20.25 12.67
N LEU A 49 -27.33 -21.13 12.04
CA LEU A 49 -27.67 -21.06 10.62
C LEU A 49 -29.12 -20.62 10.47
N ILE A 50 -29.32 -19.52 9.74
CA ILE A 50 -30.60 -18.84 9.61
C ILE A 50 -31.03 -18.87 8.16
N TYR A 51 -32.05 -19.64 7.85
CA TYR A 51 -32.72 -19.55 6.56
C TYR A 51 -33.64 -18.34 6.55
N ALA A 52 -33.47 -17.45 5.58
CA ALA A 52 -34.20 -16.22 5.50
C ALA A 52 -34.57 -15.94 4.04
N PRO A 53 -35.81 -16.22 3.61
CA PRO A 53 -36.28 -15.98 2.24
C PRO A 53 -36.07 -14.54 1.79
N ASN A 54 -36.12 -14.31 0.48
CA ASN A 54 -36.04 -12.96 -0.07
C ASN A 54 -37.14 -12.06 0.51
N GLY A 55 -36.79 -10.82 0.87
CA GLY A 55 -37.72 -9.90 1.54
C GLY A 55 -37.82 -10.04 3.07
N SER A 56 -37.18 -11.05 3.70
CA SER A 56 -37.16 -11.24 5.15
C SER A 56 -36.17 -10.34 5.90
N MET A 57 -35.56 -9.36 5.23
CA MET A 57 -34.68 -8.34 5.81
C MET A 57 -33.25 -8.79 6.18
N LYS A 58 -32.70 -9.82 5.52
CA LYS A 58 -31.30 -10.25 5.68
C LYS A 58 -30.32 -9.09 5.55
N THR A 59 -30.40 -8.38 4.43
CA THR A 59 -29.51 -7.23 4.15
C THR A 59 -29.66 -6.12 5.20
N SER A 60 -30.85 -5.91 5.72
CA SER A 60 -31.09 -4.94 6.82
C SER A 60 -30.42 -5.39 8.11
N PHE A 61 -30.45 -6.69 8.38
CA PHE A 61 -29.76 -7.30 9.52
C PHE A 61 -28.24 -7.11 9.37
N ALA A 62 -27.67 -7.49 8.22
CA ALA A 62 -26.24 -7.36 7.95
C ALA A 62 -25.78 -5.90 8.01
N LYS A 63 -26.52 -4.95 7.42
CA LYS A 63 -26.22 -3.51 7.48
C LYS A 63 -26.22 -2.97 8.92
N THR A 64 -27.17 -3.41 9.77
CA THR A 64 -27.19 -3.01 11.17
C THR A 64 -25.98 -3.54 11.92
N MET A 65 -25.61 -4.80 11.70
CA MET A 65 -24.39 -5.39 12.29
C MET A 65 -23.13 -4.69 11.80
N ARG A 66 -23.05 -4.27 10.52
CA ARG A 66 -21.93 -3.48 9.98
C ARG A 66 -21.78 -2.12 10.65
N TYR A 67 -22.87 -1.47 10.95
CA TYR A 67 -22.81 -0.24 11.71
C TYR A 67 -22.26 -0.49 13.13
N LEU A 68 -22.72 -1.53 13.79
CA LEU A 68 -22.25 -1.92 15.12
C LEU A 68 -20.79 -2.34 15.14
N SER A 69 -20.29 -2.95 14.06
CA SER A 69 -18.87 -3.31 13.90
C SER A 69 -17.96 -2.13 13.54
N GLY A 70 -18.54 -0.98 13.17
CA GLY A 70 -17.76 0.15 12.64
C GLY A 70 -17.35 0.03 11.17
N GLN A 71 -17.69 -1.07 10.48
CA GLN A 71 -17.45 -1.24 9.04
C GLN A 71 -18.31 -0.28 8.19
N SER A 72 -19.38 0.28 8.74
CA SER A 72 -20.21 1.31 8.10
C SER A 72 -20.39 2.51 9.02
N LYS A 73 -20.38 3.72 8.45
CA LYS A 73 -20.70 4.97 9.14
C LYS A 73 -22.20 5.30 9.06
N GLU A 74 -22.96 4.61 8.20
CA GLU A 74 -24.39 4.87 8.01
C GLU A 74 -25.19 4.33 9.18
N LYS A 75 -25.80 5.24 9.93
CA LYS A 75 -26.61 4.88 11.11
C LYS A 75 -27.87 4.13 10.67
N PRO A 76 -28.21 2.98 11.30
CA PRO A 76 -29.45 2.27 11.03
C PRO A 76 -30.65 3.17 11.36
N CYS A 77 -31.47 3.44 10.37
CA CYS A 77 -32.73 4.19 10.53
C CYS A 77 -33.74 3.74 9.49
N ASP A 78 -35.02 3.86 9.79
CA ASP A 78 -36.08 3.69 8.81
C ASP A 78 -36.32 5.03 8.08
N LYS A 79 -35.77 5.15 6.87
CA LYS A 79 -35.86 6.38 6.05
C LYS A 79 -37.29 6.66 5.56
N LEU A 80 -38.19 5.67 5.63
CA LEU A 80 -39.53 5.78 5.09
C LEU A 80 -40.57 6.16 6.18
N HIS A 81 -40.43 5.62 7.39
CA HIS A 81 -41.50 5.69 8.36
C HIS A 81 -41.19 6.52 9.61
N ASP A 82 -39.99 6.42 10.18
CA ASP A 82 -39.67 7.11 11.46
C ASP A 82 -38.17 7.28 11.66
N LYS A 83 -37.64 8.41 11.20
CA LYS A 83 -36.18 8.67 11.17
C LYS A 83 -35.49 8.74 12.54
N ASP A 84 -36.27 9.09 13.60
CA ASP A 84 -35.66 9.51 14.86
C ASP A 84 -35.77 8.47 16.00
N LYS A 85 -36.43 7.34 15.77
CA LYS A 85 -36.70 6.32 16.82
C LYS A 85 -36.01 4.96 16.58
N SER A 86 -34.85 4.95 15.91
CA SER A 86 -34.09 3.70 15.74
C SER A 86 -33.35 3.30 17.02
N SER A 87 -33.51 2.03 17.41
CA SER A 87 -32.76 1.40 18.50
C SER A 87 -32.11 0.12 17.98
N PHE A 88 -30.83 -0.08 18.29
CA PHE A 88 -30.06 -1.24 17.82
C PHE A 88 -29.15 -1.76 18.93
N ILE A 89 -29.76 -2.42 19.93
CA ILE A 89 -29.04 -2.99 21.07
C ILE A 89 -28.56 -4.38 20.73
N LEU A 90 -27.27 -4.61 20.93
CA LEU A 90 -26.60 -5.90 20.85
C LEU A 90 -25.84 -6.15 22.14
N LYS A 91 -26.17 -7.24 22.83
CA LYS A 91 -25.50 -7.62 24.09
C LYS A 91 -24.98 -9.05 24.01
N VAL A 92 -23.78 -9.24 24.55
CA VAL A 92 -23.17 -10.55 24.76
C VAL A 92 -23.10 -10.81 26.26
N ASP A 93 -23.72 -11.87 26.70
CA ASP A 93 -23.85 -12.25 28.12
C ASP A 93 -24.32 -11.10 29.04
N GLY A 94 -25.12 -10.21 28.44
CA GLY A 94 -25.67 -9.03 29.11
C GLY A 94 -24.80 -7.77 29.04
N LEU A 95 -23.59 -7.84 28.52
CA LEU A 95 -22.66 -6.74 28.37
C LEU A 95 -22.72 -6.14 26.96
N ASP A 96 -22.31 -4.88 26.82
CA ASP A 96 -22.14 -4.24 25.50
C ASP A 96 -20.91 -4.80 24.78
N VAL A 97 -21.00 -4.90 23.45
CA VAL A 97 -19.98 -5.51 22.61
C VAL A 97 -19.08 -4.44 22.02
N SER A 98 -17.77 -4.64 22.07
CA SER A 98 -16.81 -3.80 21.35
C SER A 98 -16.98 -3.96 19.83
N LYS A 99 -16.78 -2.89 19.07
CA LYS A 99 -16.85 -2.90 17.60
C LYS A 99 -15.90 -3.92 16.97
N GLU A 100 -14.75 -4.07 17.56
CA GLU A 100 -13.67 -4.97 17.09
C GLU A 100 -14.08 -6.45 17.17
N ASN A 101 -14.97 -6.78 18.11
CA ASN A 101 -15.48 -8.14 18.29
C ASN A 101 -16.56 -8.54 17.27
N ILE A 102 -16.95 -7.65 16.36
CA ILE A 102 -17.97 -7.94 15.35
C ILE A 102 -17.32 -7.86 13.97
N PHE A 103 -17.56 -8.86 13.14
CA PHE A 103 -17.18 -8.84 11.73
C PHE A 103 -18.33 -9.32 10.86
N VAL A 104 -18.61 -8.55 9.80
CA VAL A 104 -19.70 -8.84 8.87
C VAL A 104 -19.14 -9.00 7.46
N VAL A 105 -19.44 -10.12 6.82
CA VAL A 105 -19.15 -10.37 5.43
C VAL A 105 -20.45 -10.58 4.65
N ASN A 106 -20.54 -9.94 3.48
CA ASN A 106 -21.69 -10.07 2.59
C ASN A 106 -21.19 -10.46 1.20
N GLY A 107 -21.89 -11.38 0.56
CA GLY A 107 -21.56 -11.84 -0.80
C GLY A 107 -21.66 -10.75 -1.89
N ASP A 108 -22.37 -9.65 -1.63
CA ASP A 108 -22.58 -8.54 -2.59
C ASP A 108 -21.72 -7.29 -2.30
N ASP A 109 -20.70 -7.42 -1.45
CA ASP A 109 -19.85 -6.28 -1.13
C ASP A 109 -19.09 -5.76 -2.33
N ASP A 110 -19.06 -4.42 -2.48
CA ASP A 110 -18.15 -3.76 -3.42
C ASP A 110 -16.72 -3.91 -2.92
N ILE A 111 -15.87 -4.45 -3.78
CA ILE A 111 -14.48 -4.76 -3.47
C ILE A 111 -13.65 -3.49 -3.55
N ASP A 112 -13.45 -2.80 -2.45
CA ASP A 112 -12.32 -1.85 -2.33
C ASP A 112 -11.05 -2.60 -1.90
N CYS A 113 -10.46 -3.32 -2.86
CA CYS A 113 -9.26 -4.12 -2.61
C CYS A 113 -8.06 -3.26 -2.21
N SER A 114 -8.06 -1.96 -2.47
CA SER A 114 -6.89 -1.11 -2.23
C SER A 114 -6.64 -0.85 -0.74
N LYS A 115 -7.70 -0.74 0.06
CA LYS A 115 -7.61 -0.45 1.49
C LYS A 115 -7.65 -1.69 2.39
N SER A 116 -8.34 -2.74 1.97
CA SER A 116 -8.54 -3.90 2.82
C SER A 116 -7.32 -4.81 2.89
N PHE A 117 -6.56 -4.99 1.81
CA PHE A 117 -5.38 -5.86 1.82
C PHE A 117 -4.24 -5.35 2.70
N VAL A 118 -4.01 -4.04 2.75
CA VAL A 118 -3.01 -3.45 3.67
C VAL A 118 -3.39 -3.72 5.13
N ASN A 119 -4.69 -3.72 5.43
CA ASN A 119 -5.20 -3.96 6.78
C ASN A 119 -5.09 -5.41 7.22
N PHE A 120 -4.98 -6.35 6.28
CA PHE A 120 -5.00 -7.79 6.55
C PHE A 120 -3.62 -8.39 6.84
N LEU A 121 -2.57 -7.74 6.36
CA LEU A 121 -1.24 -8.34 6.31
C LEU A 121 -0.43 -8.19 7.60
N ALA A 122 -0.94 -7.49 8.60
CA ALA A 122 -0.27 -7.37 9.89
C ALA A 122 -1.30 -7.31 11.02
N SER A 123 -0.94 -7.72 12.23
CA SER A 123 -1.77 -7.45 13.41
C SER A 123 -2.11 -5.96 13.46
N SER A 124 -3.28 -5.58 13.97
CA SER A 124 -3.69 -4.17 14.06
C SER A 124 -2.66 -3.32 14.82
N GLU A 125 -1.96 -3.91 15.78
CA GLU A 125 -0.89 -3.26 16.54
C GLU A 125 0.37 -3.05 15.68
N LEU A 126 0.80 -4.07 14.95
CA LEU A 126 1.93 -3.99 14.02
C LEU A 126 1.68 -2.97 12.93
N LYS A 127 0.46 -2.96 12.40
CA LYS A 127 0.00 -1.98 11.42
C LYS A 127 0.04 -0.56 11.98
N ASN A 128 -0.53 -0.32 13.17
CA ASN A 128 -0.54 1.01 13.78
C ASN A 128 0.88 1.51 14.04
N ARG A 129 1.80 0.65 14.49
CA ARG A 129 3.22 0.98 14.65
C ARG A 129 3.85 1.34 13.31
N TYR A 130 3.62 0.54 12.29
CA TYR A 130 4.11 0.79 10.94
C TYR A 130 3.56 2.11 10.37
N ASP A 131 2.24 2.29 10.39
CA ASP A 131 1.56 3.49 9.86
C ASP A 131 2.06 4.76 10.56
N SER A 132 2.30 4.71 11.87
CA SER A 132 2.84 5.84 12.63
C SER A 132 4.26 6.22 12.20
N ILE A 133 5.16 5.23 12.08
CA ILE A 133 6.54 5.46 11.61
C ILE A 133 6.53 5.96 10.18
N TYR A 134 5.73 5.33 9.35
CA TYR A 134 5.63 5.62 7.95
C TYR A 134 5.04 7.02 7.66
N GLN A 135 4.04 7.43 8.43
CA GLN A 135 3.47 8.77 8.34
C GLN A 135 4.53 9.83 8.63
N GLN A 136 5.33 9.66 9.71
CA GLN A 136 6.40 10.59 10.06
C GLN A 136 7.46 10.70 8.94
N LEU A 137 7.87 9.56 8.38
CA LEU A 137 8.83 9.51 7.28
C LEU A 137 8.25 10.14 6.00
N SER A 138 6.99 9.85 5.69
CA SER A 138 6.30 10.39 4.50
C SER A 138 6.16 11.90 4.57
N GLU A 139 5.76 12.45 5.71
CA GLU A 139 5.65 13.90 5.91
C GLU A 139 7.00 14.61 5.66
N LYS A 140 8.10 14.08 6.21
CA LYS A 140 9.44 14.66 5.99
C LYS A 140 9.90 14.48 4.54
N LYS A 141 9.64 13.31 3.94
CA LYS A 141 9.94 13.06 2.52
C LYS A 141 9.17 14.02 1.60
N GLU A 142 7.88 14.20 1.81
CA GLU A 142 7.05 15.09 0.99
C GLU A 142 7.53 16.53 1.04
N LEU A 143 7.91 17.05 2.22
CA LEU A 143 8.49 18.37 2.37
C LEU A 143 9.80 18.48 1.58
N LEU A 144 10.69 17.52 1.71
CA LEU A 144 11.96 17.46 0.98
C LEU A 144 11.73 17.43 -0.54
N ILE A 145 10.89 16.52 -1.03
CA ILE A 145 10.60 16.37 -2.46
C ILE A 145 9.92 17.61 -3.02
N SER A 146 8.99 18.23 -2.30
CA SER A 146 8.34 19.47 -2.71
C SER A 146 9.36 20.60 -2.88
N LYS A 147 10.31 20.75 -1.95
CA LYS A 147 11.36 21.76 -2.05
C LYS A 147 12.35 21.46 -3.16
N LEU A 148 12.76 20.20 -3.33
CA LEU A 148 13.59 19.74 -4.44
C LEU A 148 12.93 20.01 -5.79
N LYS A 149 11.62 19.76 -5.91
CA LYS A 149 10.86 20.05 -7.13
C LYS A 149 10.88 21.53 -7.48
N SER A 150 10.75 22.39 -6.48
CA SER A 150 10.81 23.85 -6.68
C SER A 150 12.20 24.33 -7.10
N ALA A 151 13.27 23.72 -6.58
CA ALA A 151 14.65 24.09 -6.90
C ALA A 151 15.12 23.52 -8.25
N SER A 152 14.82 22.25 -8.53
CA SER A 152 15.26 21.56 -9.74
C SER A 152 14.36 21.80 -10.95
N LEU A 153 13.11 22.23 -10.72
CA LEU A 153 12.03 22.27 -11.72
C LEU A 153 11.85 20.93 -12.47
N SER A 154 12.21 19.81 -11.81
CA SER A 154 12.01 18.47 -12.34
C SER A 154 10.53 18.13 -12.40
N SER A 155 10.14 17.38 -13.42
CA SER A 155 8.77 16.87 -13.58
C SER A 155 8.41 15.84 -12.52
N ASP A 156 9.37 14.98 -12.12
CA ASP A 156 9.20 13.91 -11.13
C ASP A 156 10.50 13.64 -10.37
N CYS A 157 10.75 14.44 -9.32
CA CYS A 157 11.98 14.37 -8.54
C CYS A 157 12.22 13.00 -7.92
N GLU A 158 11.21 12.36 -7.38
CA GLU A 158 11.34 11.08 -6.69
C GLU A 158 11.80 9.99 -7.66
N LYS A 159 11.15 9.89 -8.81
CA LYS A 159 11.50 8.95 -9.87
C LYS A 159 12.89 9.21 -10.45
N GLU A 160 13.23 10.47 -10.64
CA GLU A 160 14.54 10.87 -11.19
C GLU A 160 15.68 10.57 -10.21
N ILE A 161 15.53 10.87 -8.92
CA ILE A 161 16.50 10.50 -7.88
C ILE A 161 16.64 8.98 -7.80
N PHE A 162 15.49 8.27 -7.75
CA PHE A 162 15.50 6.81 -7.72
C PHE A 162 16.26 6.23 -8.92
N GLY A 163 15.92 6.66 -10.14
CA GLY A 163 16.58 6.19 -11.37
C GLY A 163 18.07 6.54 -11.46
N THR A 164 18.49 7.66 -10.81
CA THR A 164 19.89 8.11 -10.82
C THR A 164 20.76 7.29 -9.86
N PHE A 165 20.22 6.91 -8.69
CA PHE A 165 21.01 6.32 -7.62
C PHE A 165 20.70 4.85 -7.35
N LYS A 166 19.73 4.25 -8.03
CA LYS A 166 19.44 2.82 -7.92
C LYS A 166 20.68 1.98 -8.29
N GLN A 167 21.06 1.04 -7.43
CA GLN A 167 22.17 0.11 -7.61
C GLN A 167 21.70 -1.33 -7.77
N ASN A 168 20.60 -1.70 -7.12
CA ASN A 168 20.04 -3.05 -7.15
C ASN A 168 18.50 -3.01 -7.11
N ASP A 169 17.87 -4.16 -7.35
CA ASP A 169 16.41 -4.24 -7.40
C ASP A 169 15.73 -4.11 -6.02
N ALA A 170 16.48 -4.26 -4.94
CA ALA A 170 15.99 -4.09 -3.58
C ALA A 170 16.07 -2.63 -3.08
N ASP A 171 16.65 -1.71 -3.88
CA ASP A 171 16.74 -0.30 -3.49
C ASP A 171 15.35 0.35 -3.45
N THR A 172 15.13 1.15 -2.42
CA THR A 172 13.97 2.01 -2.25
C THR A 172 14.42 3.46 -2.19
N ILE A 173 13.51 4.41 -2.38
CA ILE A 173 13.84 5.83 -2.23
C ILE A 173 14.42 6.11 -0.83
N PHE A 174 13.92 5.43 0.20
CA PHE A 174 14.39 5.58 1.57
C PHE A 174 15.83 5.09 1.75
N SER A 175 16.16 3.90 1.24
CA SER A 175 17.53 3.36 1.30
C SER A 175 18.52 4.17 0.47
N ILE A 176 18.06 4.74 -0.65
CA ILE A 176 18.86 5.63 -1.48
C ILE A 176 19.18 6.93 -0.71
N LEU A 177 18.16 7.59 -0.15
CA LEU A 177 18.37 8.82 0.60
C LEU A 177 19.27 8.61 1.82
N GLU A 178 19.12 7.48 2.54
CA GLU A 178 20.03 7.12 3.64
C GLU A 178 21.47 6.99 3.17
N ARG A 179 21.70 6.28 2.07
CA ARG A 179 23.03 6.08 1.50
C ARG A 179 23.67 7.41 1.08
N LEU A 180 22.88 8.34 0.52
CA LEU A 180 23.35 9.65 0.12
C LEU A 180 23.77 10.54 1.30
N ASN A 181 23.40 10.22 2.52
CA ASN A 181 23.76 11.00 3.71
C ASN A 181 25.28 11.23 3.85
N SER A 182 26.09 10.25 3.47
CA SER A 182 27.54 10.39 3.50
C SER A 182 28.12 11.26 2.36
N GLU A 183 27.36 11.41 1.27
CA GLU A 183 27.78 12.12 0.06
C GLU A 183 27.27 13.59 0.04
N VAL A 184 26.15 13.87 0.71
CA VAL A 184 25.53 15.21 0.79
C VAL A 184 26.29 16.08 1.80
N LYS A 185 27.27 16.85 1.30
CA LYS A 185 28.09 17.75 2.11
C LYS A 185 27.69 19.21 1.82
N SER A 186 27.82 20.07 2.82
CA SER A 186 27.64 21.51 2.60
C SER A 186 28.67 22.04 1.60
N GLY A 187 28.28 22.99 0.76
CA GLY A 187 29.20 23.64 -0.15
C GLY A 187 29.38 22.96 -1.52
N LEU A 188 28.52 21.99 -1.89
CA LEU A 188 28.49 21.50 -3.26
C LEU A 188 27.97 22.58 -4.23
N PRO A 189 28.34 22.53 -5.54
CA PRO A 189 27.93 23.53 -6.51
C PRO A 189 26.41 23.64 -6.58
N LYS A 190 25.94 24.88 -6.65
CA LYS A 190 24.53 25.16 -6.94
C LYS A 190 24.29 25.10 -8.43
N PHE A 191 23.22 24.40 -8.83
CA PHE A 191 22.82 24.28 -10.23
C PHE A 191 21.51 25.04 -10.45
N GLU A 192 21.57 26.09 -11.28
CA GLU A 192 20.44 26.98 -11.55
C GLU A 192 19.93 26.78 -12.99
N PHE A 193 19.42 25.57 -13.26
CA PHE A 193 18.75 25.26 -14.53
C PHE A 193 17.58 24.31 -14.30
N LYS A 194 16.68 24.25 -15.27
CA LYS A 194 15.61 23.26 -15.25
C LYS A 194 16.20 21.86 -15.52
N TYR A 195 16.07 20.97 -14.55
CA TYR A 195 16.66 19.63 -14.57
C TYR A 195 16.41 18.89 -15.89
N ASN A 196 15.14 18.87 -16.35
CA ASN A 196 14.78 18.14 -17.56
C ASN A 196 15.26 18.80 -18.87
N ASP A 197 15.86 19.99 -18.83
CA ASP A 197 16.51 20.58 -19.98
C ASP A 197 17.85 19.90 -20.31
N VAL A 198 18.48 19.24 -19.32
CA VAL A 198 19.70 18.45 -19.48
C VAL A 198 19.39 16.95 -19.39
N PHE A 199 18.56 16.55 -18.45
CA PHE A 199 18.22 15.14 -18.18
C PHE A 199 16.78 14.86 -18.61
N ASP A 200 16.58 14.86 -19.93
CA ASP A 200 15.27 14.65 -20.52
C ASP A 200 14.85 13.16 -20.49
N THR A 201 13.55 12.93 -20.30
CA THR A 201 13.00 11.56 -20.17
C THR A 201 13.13 10.70 -21.43
N LYS A 202 13.33 11.33 -22.60
CA LYS A 202 13.52 10.66 -23.90
C LYS A 202 14.99 10.41 -24.24
N GLU A 203 15.92 10.81 -23.36
CA GLU A 203 17.36 10.69 -23.54
C GLU A 203 17.91 11.38 -24.79
N ASN A 204 17.27 12.44 -25.28
CA ASN A 204 17.70 13.17 -26.47
C ASN A 204 19.05 13.85 -26.24
N VAL A 205 19.24 14.46 -25.06
CA VAL A 205 20.50 15.10 -24.68
C VAL A 205 21.64 14.06 -24.59
N LYS A 206 21.39 12.92 -23.98
CA LYS A 206 22.35 11.82 -23.88
C LYS A 206 22.80 11.33 -25.27
N LYS A 207 21.84 11.05 -26.15
CA LYS A 207 22.11 10.64 -27.54
C LYS A 207 22.86 11.72 -28.31
N PHE A 208 22.55 13.00 -28.08
CA PHE A 208 23.27 14.11 -28.68
C PHE A 208 24.73 14.14 -28.22
N ILE A 209 25.00 13.99 -26.92
CA ILE A 209 26.37 13.95 -26.36
C ILE A 209 27.16 12.79 -26.98
N GLU A 210 26.59 11.59 -27.04
CA GLU A 210 27.19 10.41 -27.62
C GLU A 210 27.53 10.61 -29.12
N SER A 211 26.60 11.23 -29.87
CA SER A 211 26.78 11.47 -31.32
C SER A 211 27.73 12.62 -31.67
N ASN A 212 28.01 13.53 -30.71
CA ASN A 212 28.88 14.70 -30.94
C ASN A 212 30.14 14.70 -30.06
N LYS A 213 30.53 13.53 -29.59
CA LYS A 213 31.65 13.34 -28.65
C LYS A 213 32.95 13.97 -29.15
N ASP A 214 33.25 13.90 -30.46
CA ASP A 214 34.46 14.48 -31.03
C ASP A 214 34.48 16.01 -30.94
N ASN A 215 33.36 16.68 -31.22
CA ASN A 215 33.25 18.14 -31.10
C ASN A 215 33.33 18.60 -29.64
N LEU A 216 32.77 17.82 -28.74
CA LEU A 216 32.86 18.07 -27.30
C LEU A 216 34.30 17.90 -26.79
N ASN A 217 35.01 16.87 -27.24
CA ASN A 217 36.42 16.66 -26.89
C ASN A 217 37.30 17.80 -27.40
N ILE A 218 37.10 18.29 -28.62
CA ILE A 218 37.83 19.47 -29.14
C ILE A 218 37.61 20.69 -28.24
N TYR A 219 36.37 20.90 -27.74
CA TYR A 219 36.11 21.97 -26.80
C TYR A 219 36.85 21.76 -25.48
N ILE A 220 36.79 20.55 -24.93
CA ILE A 220 37.42 20.17 -23.66
C ILE A 220 38.95 20.33 -23.73
N ASP A 221 39.56 19.89 -24.84
CA ASP A 221 41.02 20.00 -25.04
C ASP A 221 41.45 21.48 -25.08
N ASN A 222 40.72 22.34 -25.79
CA ASN A 222 40.98 23.78 -25.80
C ASN A 222 40.78 24.40 -24.41
N TYR A 223 39.71 24.00 -23.70
CA TYR A 223 39.42 24.47 -22.34
C TYR A 223 40.53 24.07 -21.35
N ASN A 224 40.95 22.81 -21.37
CA ASN A 224 42.04 22.30 -20.52
C ASN A 224 43.38 22.97 -20.81
N ARG A 225 43.69 23.25 -22.10
CA ARG A 225 44.88 23.99 -22.50
C ARG A 225 44.89 25.42 -21.92
N LEU A 226 43.73 26.08 -21.94
CA LEU A 226 43.58 27.40 -21.34
C LEU A 226 43.69 27.40 -19.81
N LEU A 227 43.14 26.35 -19.17
CA LEU A 227 43.30 26.15 -17.72
C LEU A 227 44.78 25.95 -17.34
N GLY A 228 45.56 25.19 -18.18
CA GLY A 228 46.97 24.98 -17.95
C GLY A 228 47.82 26.25 -17.98
N ASN A 229 47.33 27.30 -18.65
CA ASN A 229 47.95 28.63 -18.74
C ASN A 229 47.36 29.67 -17.80
N SER A 230 46.50 29.23 -16.89
CA SER A 230 45.86 30.12 -15.90
C SER A 230 46.76 30.30 -14.68
N LYS A 231 46.68 31.47 -14.07
CA LYS A 231 47.31 31.73 -12.77
C LYS A 231 46.58 31.05 -11.64
N LEU A 232 45.26 30.89 -11.75
CA LEU A 232 44.39 30.38 -10.72
C LEU A 232 43.97 28.91 -11.00
N PHE A 233 43.50 28.64 -12.24
CA PHE A 233 43.08 27.31 -12.64
C PHE A 233 44.29 26.45 -13.03
N ARG A 234 44.26 25.16 -12.65
CA ARG A 234 45.38 24.29 -12.94
C ARG A 234 44.97 22.84 -13.17
N THR A 235 45.59 22.22 -14.17
CA THR A 235 45.50 20.78 -14.40
C THR A 235 46.90 20.19 -14.36
N VAL A 236 47.12 19.25 -13.44
CA VAL A 236 48.34 18.43 -13.34
C VAL A 236 47.91 16.99 -13.41
N THR A 237 48.73 16.10 -13.94
CA THR A 237 48.46 14.68 -14.17
C THR A 237 47.54 14.08 -13.09
N GLY A 238 46.29 13.80 -13.47
CA GLY A 238 45.26 13.21 -12.58
C GLY A 238 44.49 14.16 -11.67
N HIS A 239 44.83 15.47 -11.63
CA HIS A 239 44.19 16.46 -10.77
C HIS A 239 43.88 17.76 -11.49
N THR A 240 42.67 18.25 -11.39
CA THR A 240 42.24 19.53 -11.98
C THR A 240 41.71 20.43 -10.89
N PHE A 241 42.33 21.61 -10.70
CA PHE A 241 41.80 22.70 -9.94
C PHE A 241 41.11 23.67 -10.90
N GLY A 242 39.84 23.45 -11.15
CA GLY A 242 39.03 24.22 -12.10
C GLY A 242 38.02 25.13 -11.42
N THR A 243 37.07 25.64 -12.19
CA THR A 243 36.04 26.58 -11.74
C THR A 243 35.27 26.06 -10.51
N TYR A 244 34.97 24.77 -10.46
CA TYR A 244 34.33 24.14 -9.29
C TYR A 244 35.15 24.30 -8.00
N HIS A 245 36.42 23.98 -8.04
CA HIS A 245 37.29 24.04 -6.87
C HIS A 245 37.50 25.48 -6.39
N VAL A 246 37.53 26.41 -7.32
CA VAL A 246 37.62 27.84 -7.04
C VAL A 246 36.34 28.35 -6.37
N THR A 247 35.16 27.91 -6.84
CA THR A 247 33.89 28.26 -6.19
C THR A 247 33.82 27.72 -4.76
N GLN A 248 34.32 26.50 -4.53
CA GLN A 248 34.42 25.97 -3.17
C GLN A 248 35.38 26.76 -2.29
N LEU A 249 36.56 27.08 -2.82
CA LEU A 249 37.52 27.92 -2.11
C LEU A 249 36.90 29.26 -1.73
N GLN A 250 36.20 29.91 -2.66
CA GLN A 250 35.50 31.15 -2.43
C GLN A 250 34.47 31.04 -1.29
N GLN A 251 33.67 29.99 -1.28
CA GLN A 251 32.71 29.74 -0.21
C GLN A 251 33.39 29.54 1.15
N TYR A 252 34.53 28.84 1.21
CA TYR A 252 35.26 28.63 2.47
C TYR A 252 35.91 29.91 3.02
N VAL A 253 36.19 30.92 2.20
CA VAL A 253 36.81 32.14 2.63
C VAL A 253 35.80 33.31 2.75
N SER A 254 34.56 33.14 2.32
CA SER A 254 33.52 34.17 2.26
C SER A 254 33.03 34.66 3.63
N ASP A 255 33.24 33.88 4.69
CA ASP A 255 32.89 34.31 6.05
C ASP A 255 33.91 35.28 6.67
N GLY A 256 34.96 35.63 5.91
CA GLY A 256 36.02 36.54 6.34
C GLY A 256 36.98 35.96 7.38
N SER A 257 36.74 34.79 7.94
CA SER A 257 37.57 34.20 9.01
C SER A 257 38.97 33.86 8.52
N PHE A 258 39.11 33.34 7.29
CA PHE A 258 40.40 32.97 6.73
C PHE A 258 41.35 34.14 6.56
N PHE A 259 40.92 35.18 5.88
CA PHE A 259 41.73 36.38 5.64
C PHE A 259 41.81 37.25 6.91
N GLY A 260 40.79 37.24 7.77
CA GLY A 260 40.76 38.03 8.99
C GLY A 260 41.81 37.65 10.04
N VAL A 261 42.34 36.42 9.99
CA VAL A 261 43.47 35.96 10.83
C VAL A 261 44.81 36.02 10.09
N ASN A 262 44.93 36.82 9.03
CA ASN A 262 46.12 37.02 8.21
C ASN A 262 46.59 35.80 7.42
N HIS A 263 45.72 34.82 7.14
CA HIS A 263 46.05 33.77 6.17
C HIS A 263 46.06 34.35 4.76
N LYS A 264 46.92 33.79 3.92
CA LYS A 264 47.05 34.17 2.52
C LYS A 264 46.98 32.98 1.60
N ILE A 265 46.50 33.19 0.38
CA ILE A 265 46.59 32.21 -0.71
C ILE A 265 47.76 32.61 -1.59
N VAL A 266 48.74 31.71 -1.76
CA VAL A 266 49.90 31.93 -2.63
C VAL A 266 49.68 31.16 -3.93
N LEU A 267 49.69 31.83 -5.04
CA LEU A 267 49.56 31.25 -6.36
C LEU A 267 50.91 30.74 -6.90
N GLN A 268 50.90 30.07 -8.06
CA GLN A 268 52.09 29.47 -8.65
C GLN A 268 53.14 30.49 -9.08
N ASP A 269 52.72 31.70 -9.40
CA ASP A 269 53.58 32.82 -9.79
C ASP A 269 54.02 33.71 -8.60
N ASP A 270 53.95 33.15 -7.41
CA ASP A 270 54.23 33.84 -6.13
C ASP A 270 53.32 35.02 -5.85
N THR A 271 52.21 35.18 -6.60
CA THR A 271 51.19 36.20 -6.26
C THR A 271 50.49 35.83 -4.96
N GLU A 272 50.52 36.71 -3.97
CA GLU A 272 49.82 36.56 -2.71
C GLU A 272 48.46 37.23 -2.77
N LEU A 273 47.40 36.49 -2.40
CA LEU A 273 46.06 37.03 -2.19
C LEU A 273 45.79 37.10 -0.69
N SER A 274 45.51 38.30 -0.22
CA SER A 274 45.34 38.62 1.21
C SER A 274 43.93 39.06 1.58
N SER A 275 43.02 39.12 0.59
CA SER A 275 41.63 39.48 0.79
C SER A 275 40.69 38.69 -0.11
N GLU A 276 39.42 38.58 0.31
CA GLU A 276 38.35 38.01 -0.50
C GLU A 276 38.16 38.78 -1.80
N THR A 277 38.28 40.09 -1.77
CA THR A 277 38.12 40.97 -2.94
C THR A 277 39.17 40.65 -4.00
N GLU A 278 40.45 40.53 -3.62
CA GLU A 278 41.53 40.15 -4.54
C GLU A 278 41.29 38.77 -5.17
N LEU A 279 40.82 37.81 -4.39
CA LEU A 279 40.46 36.47 -4.91
C LEU A 279 39.30 36.58 -5.91
N GLN A 280 38.27 37.36 -5.60
CA GLN A 280 37.11 37.55 -6.48
C GLN A 280 37.48 38.24 -7.80
N GLU A 281 38.31 39.27 -7.74
CA GLU A 281 38.80 39.96 -8.94
C GLU A 281 39.62 39.05 -9.82
N LEU A 282 40.49 38.23 -9.24
CA LEU A 282 41.27 37.24 -9.98
C LEU A 282 40.37 36.19 -10.63
N ILE A 283 39.38 35.64 -9.91
CA ILE A 283 38.40 34.69 -10.45
C ILE A 283 37.70 35.30 -11.66
N ASN A 284 37.17 36.49 -11.54
CA ASN A 284 36.45 37.19 -12.61
C ASN A 284 37.35 37.43 -13.85
N SER A 285 38.60 37.84 -13.64
CA SER A 285 39.56 38.13 -14.73
C SER A 285 39.93 36.85 -15.49
N GLU A 286 40.18 35.75 -14.77
CA GLU A 286 40.52 34.46 -15.38
C GLU A 286 39.35 33.83 -16.13
N GLN A 287 38.12 33.93 -15.57
CA GLN A 287 36.92 33.50 -16.28
C GLN A 287 36.66 34.27 -17.56
N GLN A 288 36.85 35.62 -17.55
CA GLN A 288 36.73 36.43 -18.76
C GLN A 288 37.79 36.10 -19.80
N ARG A 289 39.00 35.76 -19.37
CA ARG A 289 40.09 35.35 -20.28
C ARG A 289 39.74 34.03 -21.02
N LEU A 290 39.19 33.06 -20.30
CA LEU A 290 38.72 31.79 -20.88
C LEU A 290 37.62 32.01 -21.93
N LEU A 291 36.65 32.86 -21.63
CA LEU A 291 35.51 33.14 -22.51
C LEU A 291 35.85 33.94 -23.75
N LYS A 292 37.00 34.67 -23.77
CA LYS A 292 37.48 35.48 -24.93
C LYS A 292 38.32 34.67 -25.92
N ASP A 293 38.76 33.46 -25.63
CA ASP A 293 39.58 32.65 -26.55
C ASP A 293 38.80 32.29 -27.82
N GLU A 294 39.32 32.67 -28.98
CA GLU A 294 38.66 32.45 -30.27
C GLU A 294 38.53 30.97 -30.66
N ASN A 295 39.48 30.12 -30.26
CA ASN A 295 39.46 28.68 -30.59
C ASN A 295 38.39 27.98 -29.74
N LEU A 296 38.31 28.36 -28.47
CA LEU A 296 37.25 27.85 -27.58
C LEU A 296 35.86 28.27 -28.09
N LYS A 297 35.72 29.55 -28.51
CA LYS A 297 34.48 30.07 -29.07
C LYS A 297 34.09 29.37 -30.37
N LYS A 298 35.04 29.12 -31.30
CA LYS A 298 34.75 28.37 -32.54
C LYS A 298 34.34 26.92 -32.26
N ALA A 299 34.93 26.26 -31.27
CA ALA A 299 34.52 24.92 -30.85
C ALA A 299 33.10 24.92 -30.25
N PHE A 300 32.79 25.90 -29.41
CA PHE A 300 31.47 26.10 -28.83
C PHE A 300 30.39 26.35 -29.90
N ASP A 301 30.69 27.21 -30.90
CA ASP A 301 29.77 27.50 -32.00
C ASP A 301 29.44 26.25 -32.85
N LYS A 302 30.37 25.31 -32.97
CA LYS A 302 30.13 24.04 -33.66
C LYS A 302 29.14 23.17 -32.88
N ILE A 303 29.28 23.09 -31.55
CA ILE A 303 28.38 22.35 -30.66
C ILE A 303 26.97 22.94 -30.73
N THR A 304 26.85 24.26 -30.57
CA THR A 304 25.55 24.96 -30.60
C THR A 304 24.84 24.85 -31.94
N LYS A 305 25.57 24.94 -33.08
CA LYS A 305 25.00 24.70 -34.40
C LYS A 305 24.52 23.25 -34.61
N ALA A 306 25.15 22.29 -33.99
CA ALA A 306 24.67 20.90 -34.02
C ALA A 306 23.37 20.73 -33.21
N ILE A 307 23.24 21.42 -32.05
CA ILE A 307 22.03 21.46 -31.26
C ILE A 307 20.87 22.11 -32.01
N ASP A 308 21.13 23.19 -32.77
CA ASP A 308 20.09 23.94 -33.50
C ASP A 308 19.31 23.12 -34.51
N LYS A 309 19.87 21.99 -34.93
CA LYS A 309 19.19 21.03 -35.82
C LYS A 309 18.08 20.24 -35.13
N ASN A 310 18.03 20.26 -33.81
CA ASN A 310 17.04 19.52 -33.02
C ASN A 310 16.27 20.46 -32.07
N VAL A 311 14.98 20.65 -32.34
CA VAL A 311 14.08 21.51 -31.55
C VAL A 311 13.96 21.05 -30.10
N GLU A 312 14.08 19.74 -29.83
CA GLU A 312 13.96 19.16 -28.50
C GLU A 312 15.16 19.51 -27.59
N LEU A 313 16.29 19.95 -28.18
CA LEU A 313 17.49 20.33 -27.44
C LEU A 313 17.59 21.83 -27.11
N ARG A 314 16.52 22.60 -27.29
CA ARG A 314 16.56 24.07 -27.04
C ARG A 314 16.84 24.41 -25.57
N GLY A 315 16.25 23.69 -24.63
CA GLY A 315 16.53 23.85 -23.21
C GLY A 315 18.01 23.60 -22.90
N PHE A 316 18.54 22.50 -23.42
CA PHE A 316 19.95 22.15 -23.29
C PHE A 316 20.88 23.23 -23.87
N LYS A 317 20.57 23.79 -25.06
CA LYS A 317 21.30 24.91 -25.64
C LYS A 317 21.34 26.11 -24.68
N SER A 318 20.22 26.45 -24.07
CA SER A 318 20.15 27.56 -23.11
C SER A 318 21.08 27.32 -21.92
N VAL A 319 21.12 26.09 -21.40
CA VAL A 319 22.01 25.73 -20.28
C VAL A 319 23.47 25.87 -20.71
N LEU A 320 23.87 25.36 -21.89
CA LEU A 320 25.24 25.47 -22.38
C LEU A 320 25.66 26.93 -22.67
N ASN A 321 24.74 27.75 -23.17
CA ASN A 321 25.03 29.17 -23.41
C ASN A 321 25.30 29.94 -22.12
N ASN A 322 24.59 29.60 -21.06
CA ASN A 322 24.75 30.23 -19.75
C ASN A 322 25.94 29.64 -18.96
N HIS A 323 26.25 28.39 -19.17
CA HIS A 323 27.25 27.62 -18.41
C HIS A 323 28.15 26.76 -19.32
N PRO A 324 28.92 27.39 -20.22
CA PRO A 324 29.82 26.67 -21.11
C PRO A 324 30.94 25.91 -20.37
N GLU A 325 31.25 26.31 -19.15
CA GLU A 325 32.21 25.67 -18.25
C GLU A 325 31.79 24.27 -17.79
N TRP A 326 30.50 23.90 -17.91
CA TRP A 326 30.01 22.58 -17.54
C TRP A 326 30.17 21.53 -18.65
N ILE A 327 30.53 21.92 -19.87
CA ILE A 327 30.71 20.97 -21.00
C ILE A 327 31.68 19.84 -20.64
N PRO A 328 32.84 20.07 -19.99
CA PRO A 328 33.74 19.01 -19.58
C PRO A 328 33.14 17.99 -18.61
N GLU A 329 32.15 18.42 -17.82
CA GLU A 329 31.46 17.55 -16.87
C GLU A 329 30.27 16.83 -17.49
N ILE A 330 29.52 17.52 -18.35
CA ILE A 330 28.33 17.02 -19.01
C ILE A 330 28.64 15.81 -19.93
N ILE A 331 29.86 15.74 -20.48
CA ILE A 331 30.25 14.60 -21.30
C ILE A 331 30.19 13.27 -20.56
N ASN A 332 30.38 13.30 -19.25
CA ASN A 332 30.16 12.18 -18.35
C ASN A 332 28.73 12.23 -17.77
N TYR A 333 27.75 12.11 -18.66
CA TYR A 333 26.34 12.37 -18.41
C TYR A 333 25.80 11.79 -17.10
N GLU A 334 26.05 10.51 -16.81
CA GLU A 334 25.56 9.86 -15.60
C GLU A 334 26.25 10.35 -14.31
N VAL A 335 27.54 10.66 -14.40
CA VAL A 335 28.30 11.23 -13.27
C VAL A 335 27.83 12.65 -12.98
N PHE A 336 27.62 13.43 -14.04
CA PHE A 336 27.10 14.80 -13.91
C PHE A 336 25.68 14.80 -13.33
N ARG A 337 24.82 13.87 -13.76
CA ARG A 337 23.47 13.72 -13.23
C ARG A 337 23.47 13.48 -11.71
N LYS A 338 24.34 12.59 -11.23
CA LYS A 338 24.53 12.36 -9.79
C LYS A 338 25.00 13.62 -9.07
N LYS A 339 25.98 14.31 -9.62
CA LYS A 339 26.54 15.53 -9.06
C LYS A 339 25.47 16.63 -8.93
N VAL A 340 24.59 16.78 -9.91
CA VAL A 340 23.50 17.75 -9.90
C VAL A 340 22.52 17.48 -8.78
N TRP A 341 22.09 16.23 -8.58
CA TRP A 341 21.21 15.87 -7.48
C TRP A 341 21.87 16.08 -6.11
N LEU A 342 23.15 15.73 -5.97
CA LEU A 342 23.89 16.01 -4.73
C LEU A 342 23.99 17.52 -4.47
N GLY A 343 24.17 18.33 -5.53
CA GLY A 343 24.17 19.80 -5.43
C GLY A 343 22.81 20.32 -4.92
N TYR A 344 21.69 19.85 -5.46
CA TYR A 344 20.36 20.25 -4.94
C TYR A 344 20.14 19.80 -3.49
N LEU A 345 20.52 18.58 -3.14
CA LEU A 345 20.39 18.08 -1.76
C LEU A 345 21.26 18.84 -0.77
N SER A 346 22.35 19.44 -1.24
CA SER A 346 23.32 20.21 -0.44
C SER A 346 23.00 21.69 -0.35
N ASP A 347 21.97 22.18 -1.05
CA ASP A 347 21.53 23.56 -1.01
C ASP A 347 21.14 23.98 0.41
N ASN A 348 21.47 25.21 0.80
CA ASN A 348 21.28 25.72 2.15
C ASN A 348 19.81 25.67 2.64
N GLU A 349 18.83 25.72 1.74
CA GLU A 349 17.42 25.63 2.09
C GLU A 349 16.89 24.18 2.07
N ILE A 350 17.55 23.27 1.35
CA ILE A 350 17.12 21.88 1.17
C ILE A 350 17.81 20.95 2.17
N LYS A 351 19.11 21.18 2.42
CA LYS A 351 19.90 20.33 3.33
C LYS A 351 19.28 20.17 4.72
N PRO A 352 18.75 21.22 5.39
CA PRO A 352 18.08 21.04 6.68
C PRO A 352 16.87 20.09 6.62
N LEU A 353 16.13 20.07 5.48
CA LEU A 353 15.00 19.16 5.28
C LEU A 353 15.48 17.72 5.05
N PHE A 354 16.57 17.58 4.32
CA PHE A 354 17.23 16.29 4.12
C PHE A 354 17.77 15.74 5.44
N ASP A 355 18.48 16.55 6.23
CA ASP A 355 19.00 16.17 7.54
C ASP A 355 17.87 15.79 8.51
N ALA A 356 16.77 16.53 8.53
CA ALA A 356 15.58 16.21 9.34
C ALA A 356 14.92 14.88 8.91
N TYR A 357 14.89 14.58 7.62
CA TYR A 357 14.42 13.30 7.11
C TYR A 357 15.34 12.16 7.58
N ILE A 358 16.66 12.31 7.43
CA ILE A 358 17.65 11.31 7.85
C ILE A 358 17.60 11.06 9.37
N GLN A 359 17.39 12.10 10.15
CA GLN A 359 17.25 11.99 11.61
C GLN A 359 16.04 11.09 11.95
N VAL A 360 14.86 11.39 11.41
CA VAL A 360 13.64 10.59 11.64
C VAL A 360 13.82 9.15 11.16
N TYR A 361 14.50 8.94 10.03
CA TYR A 361 14.80 7.61 9.54
C TYR A 361 15.68 6.83 10.51
N ASN A 362 16.78 7.43 11.01
CA ASN A 362 17.70 6.78 11.94
C ASN A 362 17.04 6.48 13.30
N GLU A 363 16.20 7.38 13.80
CA GLU A 363 15.46 7.18 15.06
C GLU A 363 14.47 6.00 14.97
N ASN A 364 13.93 5.74 13.78
CA ASN A 364 12.94 4.69 13.54
C ASN A 364 13.52 3.42 12.89
N LYS A 365 14.80 3.37 12.55
CA LYS A 365 15.43 2.28 11.80
C LYS A 365 15.29 0.92 12.51
N GLU A 366 15.55 0.87 13.82
CA GLU A 366 15.42 -0.36 14.61
C GLU A 366 13.97 -0.80 14.74
N ALA A 367 13.05 0.13 14.97
CA ALA A 367 11.62 -0.15 15.03
C ALA A 367 11.07 -0.66 13.69
N LEU A 368 11.53 -0.08 12.57
CA LEU A 368 11.20 -0.56 11.22
C LEU A 368 11.73 -1.97 11.01
N GLN A 369 12.95 -2.27 11.40
CA GLN A 369 13.53 -3.60 11.26
C GLN A 369 12.77 -4.64 12.08
N GLN A 370 12.37 -4.32 13.32
CA GLN A 370 11.54 -5.21 14.13
C GLN A 370 10.18 -5.47 13.49
N VAL A 371 9.53 -4.41 12.98
CA VAL A 371 8.26 -4.55 12.26
C VAL A 371 8.42 -5.42 11.01
N LEU A 372 9.54 -5.33 10.31
CA LEU A 372 9.89 -6.15 9.15
C LEU A 372 10.06 -7.63 9.50
N GLU A 373 10.77 -7.91 10.58
CA GLU A 373 11.01 -9.28 11.06
C GLU A 373 9.69 -9.92 11.54
N GLU A 374 8.88 -9.19 12.30
CA GLU A 374 7.56 -9.63 12.71
C GLU A 374 6.63 -9.86 11.52
N ALA A 375 6.65 -8.99 10.51
CA ALA A 375 5.86 -9.15 9.28
C ALA A 375 6.34 -10.34 8.43
N SER A 376 7.65 -10.59 8.38
CA SER A 376 8.22 -11.76 7.68
C SER A 376 7.72 -13.08 8.30
N SER A 377 7.58 -13.15 9.62
CA SER A 377 7.02 -14.33 10.29
C SER A 377 5.55 -14.57 9.96
N GLN A 378 4.82 -13.53 9.57
CA GLN A 378 3.43 -13.63 9.13
C GLN A 378 3.31 -14.02 7.64
N GLN A 379 4.38 -13.84 6.87
CA GLN A 379 4.40 -14.15 5.43
C GLN A 379 4.08 -15.62 5.14
N GLU A 380 4.62 -16.55 5.93
CA GLU A 380 4.34 -17.98 5.78
C GLU A 380 2.84 -18.29 5.90
N ARG A 381 2.14 -17.55 6.77
CA ARG A 381 0.69 -17.69 6.91
C ARG A 381 -0.06 -17.20 5.68
N TRP A 382 0.40 -16.12 5.06
CA TRP A 382 -0.22 -15.61 3.83
C TRP A 382 -0.05 -16.56 2.66
N GLU A 383 1.13 -17.15 2.52
CA GLU A 383 1.38 -18.15 1.50
C GLU A 383 0.46 -19.37 1.70
N GLN A 384 0.22 -19.78 2.95
CA GLN A 384 -0.72 -20.83 3.27
C GLN A 384 -2.16 -20.47 2.89
N ILE A 385 -2.62 -19.23 3.14
CA ILE A 385 -3.95 -18.74 2.76
C ILE A 385 -4.10 -18.74 1.24
N ILE A 386 -3.11 -18.23 0.52
CA ILE A 386 -3.11 -18.18 -0.94
C ILE A 386 -3.09 -19.60 -1.52
N ALA A 387 -2.28 -20.49 -0.97
CA ALA A 387 -2.26 -21.90 -1.36
C ALA A 387 -3.62 -22.56 -1.12
N LEU A 388 -4.25 -22.31 0.03
CA LEU A 388 -5.58 -22.80 0.36
C LEU A 388 -6.64 -22.25 -0.61
N TYR A 389 -6.58 -20.95 -0.93
CA TYR A 389 -7.47 -20.34 -1.91
C TYR A 389 -7.32 -20.98 -3.29
N ASN A 390 -6.09 -21.01 -3.82
CA ASN A 390 -5.82 -21.57 -5.15
C ASN A 390 -6.14 -23.06 -5.26
N ALA A 391 -6.07 -23.80 -4.14
CA ALA A 391 -6.39 -25.23 -4.12
C ALA A 391 -7.89 -25.54 -4.01
N ARG A 392 -8.65 -24.69 -3.32
CA ARG A 392 -10.07 -24.95 -3.03
C ARG A 392 -11.04 -24.24 -3.96
N PHE A 393 -10.69 -23.03 -4.40
CA PHE A 393 -11.59 -22.23 -5.23
C PHE A 393 -11.25 -22.35 -6.71
N HIS A 394 -12.21 -22.81 -7.48
CA HIS A 394 -12.08 -23.04 -8.92
C HIS A 394 -12.49 -21.77 -9.69
N VAL A 395 -11.54 -20.87 -9.81
CA VAL A 395 -11.67 -19.62 -10.57
C VAL A 395 -10.53 -19.52 -11.58
N PRO A 396 -10.72 -18.88 -12.75
CA PRO A 396 -9.68 -18.77 -13.78
C PRO A 396 -8.57 -17.77 -13.39
N ILE A 397 -8.39 -17.55 -12.09
CA ILE A 397 -7.43 -16.59 -11.55
C ILE A 397 -6.60 -17.28 -10.50
N LYS A 398 -5.28 -17.27 -10.71
CA LYS A 398 -4.32 -17.58 -9.67
C LYS A 398 -3.87 -16.31 -8.96
N VAL A 399 -3.79 -16.40 -7.65
CA VAL A 399 -3.32 -15.32 -6.80
C VAL A 399 -1.91 -15.63 -6.33
N SER A 400 -1.03 -14.66 -6.39
CA SER A 400 0.32 -14.71 -5.82
C SER A 400 0.65 -13.37 -5.17
N ILE A 401 1.69 -13.32 -4.36
CA ILE A 401 2.17 -12.07 -3.76
C ILE A 401 3.31 -11.56 -4.65
N ALA A 402 3.11 -10.40 -5.26
CA ALA A 402 4.18 -9.69 -5.95
C ALA A 402 5.07 -8.99 -4.92
N ASN A 403 6.40 -9.13 -5.04
CA ASN A 403 7.39 -8.44 -4.23
C ASN A 403 7.36 -8.72 -2.72
N GLN A 404 7.58 -9.96 -2.34
CA GLN A 404 7.62 -10.40 -0.94
C GLN A 404 8.60 -9.61 -0.04
N LYS A 405 9.73 -9.13 -0.57
CA LYS A 405 10.75 -8.41 0.21
C LYS A 405 10.53 -6.89 0.29
N ASP A 406 9.72 -6.33 -0.58
CA ASP A 406 9.57 -4.88 -0.74
C ASP A 406 8.29 -4.28 -0.13
N ILE A 407 7.40 -5.13 0.35
CA ILE A 407 6.05 -4.76 0.79
C ILE A 407 6.08 -3.68 1.88
N ILE A 408 7.05 -3.73 2.76
CA ILE A 408 7.13 -2.83 3.92
C ILE A 408 7.95 -1.58 3.60
N LEU A 409 8.91 -1.65 2.67
CA LEU A 409 9.80 -0.53 2.34
C LEU A 409 9.31 0.33 1.18
N LYS A 410 8.37 -0.15 0.34
CA LYS A 410 8.00 0.53 -0.92
C LYS A 410 6.73 1.37 -0.91
N GLN A 411 6.06 1.60 0.21
CA GLN A 411 4.75 2.32 0.21
C GLN A 411 3.64 1.63 -0.59
N GLU A 412 3.93 0.54 -1.20
CA GLU A 412 2.95 -0.23 -1.92
C GLU A 412 2.46 -1.32 -0.98
N ALA A 413 1.17 -1.26 -0.62
CA ALA A 413 0.50 -2.40 -0.03
C ALA A 413 0.94 -3.66 -0.75
N ALA A 414 1.04 -4.79 -0.03
CA ALA A 414 1.30 -6.08 -0.67
C ALA A 414 0.44 -6.16 -1.91
N LYS A 415 1.05 -6.02 -3.07
CA LYS A 415 0.32 -6.14 -4.32
C LYS A 415 0.08 -7.62 -4.53
N LEU A 416 -1.17 -8.02 -4.37
CA LEU A 416 -1.56 -9.31 -4.92
C LEU A 416 -1.39 -9.23 -6.44
N GLN A 417 -0.62 -10.13 -6.96
CA GLN A 417 -0.48 -10.33 -8.39
C GLN A 417 -1.52 -11.36 -8.81
N PHE A 418 -2.27 -11.01 -9.82
CA PHE A 418 -3.28 -11.88 -10.38
C PHE A 418 -2.80 -12.37 -11.74
N SER A 419 -2.86 -13.68 -11.94
CA SER A 419 -2.58 -14.31 -13.22
C SER A 419 -3.85 -14.95 -13.75
N TYR A 420 -4.28 -14.57 -14.93
CA TYR A 420 -5.39 -15.24 -15.61
C TYR A 420 -4.87 -16.54 -16.23
N VAL A 421 -5.55 -17.63 -15.93
CA VAL A 421 -5.18 -18.98 -16.43
C VAL A 421 -6.12 -19.37 -17.54
N GLU A 422 -5.68 -19.23 -18.79
CA GLU A 422 -6.37 -19.84 -19.92
C GLU A 422 -6.04 -21.35 -20.02
N THR A 423 -6.97 -22.12 -20.55
CA THR A 423 -6.90 -23.58 -20.71
C THR A 423 -5.70 -24.08 -21.54
N SER A 424 -4.88 -23.19 -22.09
CA SER A 424 -3.71 -23.49 -22.91
C SER A 424 -2.43 -22.78 -22.46
N SER A 425 -1.97 -23.05 -21.23
CA SER A 425 -0.55 -22.93 -20.79
C SER A 425 0.17 -21.58 -20.76
N ALA A 426 -0.46 -20.42 -20.95
CA ALA A 426 0.18 -19.12 -20.73
C ALA A 426 -0.46 -18.40 -19.53
N GLU A 427 0.28 -18.27 -18.42
CA GLU A 427 -0.10 -17.38 -17.32
C GLU A 427 0.18 -15.95 -17.75
N THR A 428 -0.86 -15.12 -17.88
CA THR A 428 -0.71 -13.70 -18.19
C THR A 428 -0.96 -12.91 -16.92
N THR A 429 0.04 -12.16 -16.48
CA THR A 429 -0.11 -11.21 -15.36
C THR A 429 -1.03 -10.08 -15.79
N VAL A 430 -2.08 -9.83 -15.02
CA VAL A 430 -3.11 -8.85 -15.34
C VAL A 430 -3.19 -7.81 -14.21
N GLU A 431 -3.22 -6.52 -14.58
CA GLU A 431 -3.45 -5.46 -13.61
C GLU A 431 -4.89 -5.50 -13.08
N LYS A 432 -5.06 -5.14 -11.81
CA LYS A 432 -6.34 -5.18 -11.09
C LYS A 432 -7.46 -4.45 -11.83
N ASP A 433 -7.20 -3.23 -12.32
CA ASP A 433 -8.20 -2.40 -13.00
C ASP A 433 -8.71 -3.03 -14.31
N VAL A 434 -7.90 -3.87 -14.92
CA VAL A 434 -8.26 -4.67 -16.10
C VAL A 434 -9.11 -5.86 -15.69
N LEU A 435 -8.73 -6.54 -14.59
CA LEU A 435 -9.49 -7.67 -14.05
C LEU A 435 -10.92 -7.28 -13.66
N GLU A 436 -11.10 -6.16 -12.99
CA GLU A 436 -12.43 -5.67 -12.59
C GLU A 436 -13.39 -5.46 -13.75
N LYS A 437 -12.87 -5.19 -14.95
CA LYS A 437 -13.68 -5.01 -16.18
C LYS A 437 -13.97 -6.31 -16.91
N ILE A 438 -13.10 -7.30 -16.78
CA ILE A 438 -13.17 -8.57 -17.52
C ILE A 438 -13.96 -9.62 -16.74
N LEU A 439 -13.86 -9.62 -15.41
CA LEU A 439 -14.42 -10.64 -14.56
C LEU A 439 -15.95 -10.63 -14.52
N SER A 440 -16.54 -11.81 -14.62
CA SER A 440 -17.95 -12.06 -14.31
C SER A 440 -18.28 -11.75 -12.85
N ARG A 441 -19.57 -11.61 -12.51
CA ARG A 441 -20.01 -11.39 -11.13
C ARG A 441 -19.54 -12.51 -10.19
N GLY A 442 -19.58 -13.77 -10.65
CA GLY A 442 -19.11 -14.91 -9.85
C GLY A 442 -17.61 -14.85 -9.57
N GLU A 443 -16.82 -14.50 -10.58
CA GLU A 443 -15.36 -14.38 -10.41
C GLU A 443 -14.99 -13.20 -9.51
N LYS A 444 -15.70 -12.08 -9.56
CA LYS A 444 -15.51 -10.95 -8.61
C LYS A 444 -15.76 -11.40 -7.16
N ARG A 445 -16.73 -12.25 -6.92
CA ARG A 445 -17.01 -12.78 -5.59
C ARG A 445 -15.88 -13.66 -5.04
N ALA A 446 -15.08 -14.27 -5.90
CA ALA A 446 -13.88 -14.98 -5.48
C ALA A 446 -12.89 -14.09 -4.71
N PHE A 447 -12.82 -12.79 -5.04
CA PHE A 447 -12.01 -11.84 -4.27
C PHE A 447 -12.58 -11.56 -2.88
N ILE A 448 -13.91 -11.52 -2.73
CA ILE A 448 -14.56 -11.37 -1.42
C ILE A 448 -14.18 -12.54 -0.53
N ILE A 449 -14.17 -13.74 -1.08
CA ILE A 449 -13.74 -14.93 -0.35
C ILE A 449 -12.27 -14.85 0.04
N LEU A 450 -11.41 -14.40 -0.85
CA LEU A 450 -9.98 -14.23 -0.52
C LEU A 450 -9.81 -13.24 0.64
N GLN A 451 -10.50 -12.10 0.61
CA GLN A 451 -10.53 -11.15 1.73
C GLN A 451 -11.03 -11.78 3.01
N PHE A 452 -12.11 -12.55 2.92
CA PHE A 452 -12.67 -13.27 4.04
C PHE A 452 -11.67 -14.27 4.65
N LEU A 453 -10.94 -15.03 3.82
CA LEU A 453 -9.90 -15.95 4.28
C LEU A 453 -8.80 -15.21 5.07
N PHE A 454 -8.31 -14.10 4.55
CA PHE A 454 -7.28 -13.28 5.22
C PHE A 454 -7.78 -12.73 6.56
N GLU A 455 -9.00 -12.18 6.59
CA GLU A 455 -9.58 -11.62 7.81
C GLU A 455 -9.77 -12.71 8.88
N MET A 456 -10.24 -13.88 8.51
CA MET A 456 -10.39 -14.97 9.45
C MET A 456 -9.05 -15.38 10.06
N GLU A 457 -8.01 -15.46 9.24
CA GLU A 457 -6.68 -15.82 9.74
C GLU A 457 -6.09 -14.73 10.65
N ALA A 458 -6.30 -13.45 10.32
CA ALA A 458 -5.91 -12.35 11.17
C ALA A 458 -6.64 -12.41 12.53
N ARG A 459 -7.94 -12.69 12.53
CA ARG A 459 -8.75 -12.77 13.76
C ARG A 459 -8.44 -13.98 14.65
N LYS A 460 -7.93 -15.07 14.10
CA LYS A 460 -7.43 -16.20 14.92
C LYS A 460 -6.30 -15.79 15.85
N THR A 461 -5.51 -14.80 15.47
CA THR A 461 -4.39 -14.32 16.29
C THR A 461 -4.75 -13.23 17.29
N MET A 462 -5.96 -12.63 17.17
CA MET A 462 -6.43 -11.61 18.10
C MET A 462 -6.77 -12.25 19.46
N ASP A 463 -6.68 -11.44 20.52
CA ASP A 463 -6.89 -11.92 21.90
C ASP A 463 -8.35 -11.78 22.37
N HIS A 464 -9.31 -11.69 21.42
CA HIS A 464 -10.71 -11.53 21.71
C HIS A 464 -11.60 -12.39 20.81
N ASP A 465 -12.78 -12.73 21.31
CA ASP A 465 -13.79 -13.47 20.57
C ASP A 465 -14.42 -12.62 19.45
N THR A 466 -14.76 -13.27 18.34
CA THR A 466 -15.35 -12.61 17.17
C THR A 466 -16.77 -13.13 16.91
N ILE A 467 -17.74 -12.21 16.86
CA ILE A 467 -19.08 -12.46 16.32
C ILE A 467 -18.99 -12.29 14.80
N LEU A 468 -19.05 -13.40 14.09
CA LEU A 468 -18.96 -13.44 12.64
C LEU A 468 -20.35 -13.53 12.03
N VAL A 469 -20.75 -12.53 11.28
CA VAL A 469 -22.02 -12.51 10.55
C VAL A 469 -21.75 -12.68 9.06
N MET A 470 -22.34 -13.71 8.48
CA MET A 470 -22.24 -14.01 7.05
C MET A 470 -23.61 -13.83 6.40
N ASP A 471 -23.70 -12.94 5.41
CA ASP A 471 -24.94 -12.68 4.67
C ASP A 471 -24.76 -13.10 3.21
N ASP A 472 -25.47 -14.16 2.82
CA ASP A 472 -25.52 -14.70 1.47
C ASP A 472 -24.13 -14.92 0.82
N ILE A 473 -23.14 -15.36 1.63
CA ILE A 473 -21.73 -15.47 1.21
C ILE A 473 -21.54 -16.48 0.05
N ALA A 474 -22.43 -17.46 -0.06
CA ALA A 474 -22.36 -18.50 -1.09
C ALA A 474 -23.24 -18.22 -2.32
N ASP A 475 -23.90 -17.08 -2.35
CA ASP A 475 -24.81 -16.74 -3.43
C ASP A 475 -24.07 -16.43 -4.74
N SER A 476 -24.66 -16.79 -5.88
CA SER A 476 -24.09 -16.64 -7.24
C SER A 476 -22.76 -17.38 -7.50
N PHE A 477 -22.34 -18.30 -6.63
CA PHE A 477 -21.26 -19.24 -6.93
C PHE A 477 -21.79 -20.48 -7.62
N ASP A 478 -20.92 -21.09 -8.45
CA ASP A 478 -21.16 -22.43 -8.96
C ASP A 478 -21.13 -23.46 -7.83
N TYR A 479 -21.53 -24.67 -8.16
CA TYR A 479 -21.64 -25.76 -7.19
C TYR A 479 -20.29 -26.08 -6.49
N GLN A 480 -19.18 -26.05 -7.24
CA GLN A 480 -17.85 -26.36 -6.69
C GLN A 480 -17.40 -25.32 -5.68
N ASN A 481 -17.55 -24.05 -6.00
CA ASN A 481 -17.17 -22.94 -5.12
C ASN A 481 -18.09 -22.83 -3.89
N LYS A 482 -19.40 -23.12 -4.04
CA LYS A 482 -20.31 -23.26 -2.87
C LYS A 482 -19.82 -24.32 -1.89
N TYR A 483 -19.37 -25.46 -2.39
CA TYR A 483 -18.81 -26.53 -1.55
C TYR A 483 -17.51 -26.12 -0.86
N ALA A 484 -16.63 -25.39 -1.56
CA ALA A 484 -15.41 -24.84 -0.97
C ALA A 484 -15.69 -23.92 0.22
N ILE A 485 -16.73 -23.07 0.12
CA ILE A 485 -17.18 -22.20 1.22
C ILE A 485 -17.71 -23.03 2.39
N VAL A 486 -18.54 -24.05 2.12
CA VAL A 486 -19.07 -24.94 3.17
C VAL A 486 -17.94 -25.62 3.94
N GLU A 487 -16.94 -26.17 3.25
CA GLU A 487 -15.79 -26.80 3.91
C GLU A 487 -14.95 -25.77 4.69
N TYR A 488 -14.82 -24.54 4.19
CA TYR A 488 -14.09 -23.51 4.92
C TYR A 488 -14.83 -23.05 6.19
N ILE A 489 -16.15 -22.88 6.13
CA ILE A 489 -16.96 -22.59 7.33
C ILE A 489 -16.83 -23.73 8.35
N LYS A 490 -16.78 -24.98 7.88
CA LYS A 490 -16.54 -26.13 8.74
C LYS A 490 -15.16 -26.07 9.40
N ASP A 491 -14.11 -25.66 8.67
CA ASP A 491 -12.77 -25.52 9.24
C ASP A 491 -12.75 -24.42 10.33
N ILE A 492 -13.44 -23.29 10.10
CA ILE A 492 -13.61 -22.23 11.13
C ILE A 492 -14.36 -22.78 12.36
N ALA A 493 -15.43 -23.53 12.14
CA ALA A 493 -16.23 -24.12 13.23
C ALA A 493 -15.47 -25.21 14.03
N ALA A 494 -14.49 -25.85 13.39
CA ALA A 494 -13.63 -26.89 13.99
C ALA A 494 -12.35 -26.30 14.60
N ASP A 495 -12.12 -24.99 14.48
CA ASP A 495 -10.92 -24.34 15.00
C ASP A 495 -10.88 -24.45 16.53
N ASN A 496 -9.77 -25.00 17.04
CA ASN A 496 -9.58 -25.25 18.47
C ASN A 496 -9.47 -23.97 19.33
N SER A 497 -9.31 -22.80 18.71
CA SER A 497 -9.27 -21.53 19.43
C SER A 497 -10.63 -21.17 20.03
N ASN A 498 -11.73 -21.72 19.48
CA ASN A 498 -13.11 -21.43 19.88
C ASN A 498 -13.47 -19.94 19.90
N LYS A 499 -12.80 -19.12 19.11
CA LYS A 499 -12.93 -17.64 19.11
C LYS A 499 -14.06 -17.12 18.21
N PHE A 500 -14.65 -17.98 17.34
CA PHE A 500 -15.63 -17.54 16.35
C PHE A 500 -17.05 -17.98 16.73
N TYR A 501 -17.95 -17.00 16.87
CA TYR A 501 -19.38 -17.18 17.10
C TYR A 501 -20.15 -16.74 15.85
N MET A 502 -20.64 -17.71 15.09
CA MET A 502 -21.10 -17.48 13.73
C MET A 502 -22.62 -17.34 13.65
N LEU A 503 -23.09 -16.31 12.94
CA LEU A 503 -24.48 -16.15 12.50
C LEU A 503 -24.46 -16.16 10.95
N VAL A 504 -24.91 -17.26 10.35
CA VAL A 504 -24.92 -17.46 8.90
C VAL A 504 -26.35 -17.28 8.40
N LEU A 505 -26.56 -16.25 7.57
CA LEU A 505 -27.85 -15.97 6.95
C LEU A 505 -27.78 -16.37 5.47
N THR A 506 -28.79 -17.04 4.98
CA THR A 506 -28.89 -17.40 3.57
C THR A 506 -30.35 -17.54 3.13
N HIS A 507 -30.63 -17.18 1.89
CA HIS A 507 -31.90 -17.49 1.24
C HIS A 507 -31.81 -18.78 0.40
N ASN A 508 -30.62 -19.27 0.15
CA ASN A 508 -30.40 -20.49 -0.61
C ASN A 508 -30.60 -21.72 0.30
N TYR A 509 -31.71 -22.43 0.07
CA TYR A 509 -32.06 -23.57 0.90
C TYR A 509 -31.10 -24.77 0.72
N ASP A 510 -30.55 -24.95 -0.47
CA ASP A 510 -29.57 -26.02 -0.71
C ASP A 510 -28.27 -25.77 0.06
N PHE A 511 -27.80 -24.52 0.09
CA PHE A 511 -26.67 -24.14 0.93
C PHE A 511 -26.96 -24.33 2.43
N TYR A 512 -28.16 -23.93 2.87
CA TYR A 512 -28.61 -24.15 4.26
C TYR A 512 -28.60 -25.64 4.63
N ARG A 513 -29.17 -26.49 3.78
CA ARG A 513 -29.22 -27.93 3.99
C ARG A 513 -27.82 -28.54 3.99
N THR A 514 -27.00 -28.18 3.02
CA THR A 514 -25.65 -28.71 2.88
C THR A 514 -24.79 -28.36 4.09
N LEU A 515 -24.78 -27.07 4.48
CA LEU A 515 -24.02 -26.59 5.63
C LEU A 515 -24.51 -27.24 6.94
N SER A 516 -25.83 -27.35 7.14
CA SER A 516 -26.40 -28.00 8.34
C SER A 516 -26.00 -29.47 8.45
N SER A 517 -25.98 -30.19 7.31
CA SER A 517 -25.57 -31.59 7.24
C SER A 517 -24.07 -31.74 7.51
N ARG A 518 -23.23 -30.96 6.83
CA ARG A 518 -21.76 -31.04 6.96
C ARG A 518 -21.25 -30.69 8.36
N LEU A 519 -21.90 -29.77 9.05
CA LEU A 519 -21.58 -29.37 10.42
C LEU A 519 -22.34 -30.19 11.48
N SER A 520 -23.17 -31.12 11.06
CA SER A 520 -24.04 -31.90 11.97
C SER A 520 -24.82 -31.02 12.94
N LEU A 521 -25.45 -29.96 12.42
CA LEU A 521 -26.24 -29.02 13.23
C LEU A 521 -27.61 -29.64 13.55
N PHE A 522 -28.14 -29.30 14.72
CA PHE A 522 -29.46 -29.73 15.20
C PHE A 522 -30.35 -28.51 15.48
N GLN A 523 -31.56 -28.79 15.90
CA GLN A 523 -32.60 -27.81 16.18
C GLN A 523 -32.16 -26.55 16.93
N PRO A 524 -31.33 -26.60 18.00
CA PRO A 524 -30.92 -25.36 18.68
C PRO A 524 -30.12 -24.37 17.84
N ASN A 525 -29.48 -24.85 16.76
CA ASN A 525 -28.61 -24.07 15.89
C ASN A 525 -29.23 -23.73 14.54
N LEU A 526 -30.45 -24.25 14.27
CA LEU A 526 -31.14 -24.07 12.99
C LEU A 526 -32.33 -23.14 13.17
N TRP A 527 -32.43 -22.11 12.31
CA TRP A 527 -33.42 -21.05 12.45
C TRP A 527 -34.05 -20.71 11.11
N MET A 528 -35.27 -20.18 11.16
CA MET A 528 -35.99 -19.63 10.01
C MET A 528 -36.45 -18.22 10.32
N ALA A 529 -36.19 -17.26 9.46
CA ALA A 529 -36.61 -15.88 9.59
C ALA A 529 -37.85 -15.61 8.75
N GLU A 530 -38.82 -14.91 9.38
CA GLU A 530 -40.07 -14.49 8.76
C GLU A 530 -40.30 -13.01 8.99
N ARG A 531 -40.76 -12.30 7.97
CA ARG A 531 -41.23 -10.91 8.11
C ARG A 531 -42.75 -10.86 8.10
N LEU A 532 -43.32 -10.44 9.21
CA LEU A 532 -44.77 -10.25 9.33
C LEU A 532 -45.25 -9.00 8.56
N ALA A 533 -46.55 -8.97 8.24
CA ALA A 533 -47.17 -7.85 7.53
C ALA A 533 -47.02 -6.49 8.24
N ASN A 534 -46.88 -6.50 9.57
CA ASN A 534 -46.64 -5.30 10.39
C ASN A 534 -45.16 -4.83 10.36
N GLY A 535 -44.27 -5.52 9.62
CA GLY A 535 -42.86 -5.20 9.54
C GLY A 535 -41.97 -5.74 10.69
N LYS A 536 -42.55 -6.50 11.62
CA LYS A 536 -41.80 -7.23 12.64
C LYS A 536 -41.09 -8.44 11.99
N VAL A 537 -39.86 -8.67 12.36
CA VAL A 537 -39.10 -9.86 11.96
C VAL A 537 -39.08 -10.84 13.13
N ILE A 538 -39.44 -12.09 12.85
CA ILE A 538 -39.42 -13.18 13.83
C ILE A 538 -38.39 -14.20 13.32
N ILE A 539 -37.57 -14.71 14.22
CA ILE A 539 -36.61 -15.78 13.93
C ILE A 539 -37.01 -16.98 14.81
N ASN A 540 -37.59 -17.98 14.17
CA ASN A 540 -38.09 -19.17 14.83
C ASN A 540 -37.08 -20.32 14.71
N GLN A 541 -37.07 -21.22 15.70
CA GLN A 541 -36.26 -22.45 15.58
C GLN A 541 -36.78 -23.32 14.42
N GLY A 542 -35.87 -23.75 13.56
CA GLY A 542 -36.20 -24.70 12.50
C GLY A 542 -36.58 -26.06 13.08
N GLN A 543 -37.78 -26.50 12.80
CA GLN A 543 -38.30 -27.75 13.40
C GLN A 543 -37.77 -29.01 12.75
N TYR A 544 -37.33 -28.95 11.48
CA TYR A 544 -37.02 -30.15 10.71
C TYR A 544 -35.65 -30.10 10.02
N LYS A 545 -34.86 -31.13 10.29
CA LYS A 545 -33.67 -31.52 9.53
C LYS A 545 -34.01 -32.61 8.48
N GLY A 546 -35.28 -32.99 8.42
CA GLY A 546 -35.76 -34.07 7.63
C GLY A 546 -35.88 -33.78 6.13
N ASN A 547 -36.08 -34.81 5.38
CA ASN A 547 -36.28 -34.75 3.95
C ASN A 547 -37.47 -33.83 3.64
N ILE A 548 -37.24 -32.70 2.96
CA ILE A 548 -38.26 -31.73 2.54
C ILE A 548 -39.42 -32.44 1.85
N TYR A 549 -39.12 -33.50 1.07
CA TYR A 549 -40.10 -34.23 0.29
C TYR A 549 -41.00 -35.13 1.11
N THR A 550 -40.65 -35.48 2.35
CA THR A 550 -41.48 -36.39 3.13
C THR A 550 -42.21 -35.79 4.28
N ASN A 551 -41.62 -34.81 5.01
CA ASN A 551 -42.24 -34.35 6.23
C ASN A 551 -42.79 -32.90 6.13
N ALA A 552 -42.08 -31.97 5.47
CA ALA A 552 -42.54 -30.61 5.34
C ALA A 552 -43.76 -30.46 4.41
N PHE A 553 -43.81 -31.26 3.35
CA PHE A 553 -44.96 -31.28 2.44
C PHE A 553 -46.22 -31.91 3.03
N ILE A 554 -46.06 -32.88 3.94
CA ILE A 554 -47.21 -33.62 4.52
C ILE A 554 -47.81 -32.84 5.69
N GLU A 555 -47.02 -32.15 6.51
CA GLU A 555 -47.50 -31.45 7.72
C GLU A 555 -47.94 -30.01 7.48
N HIS A 556 -47.48 -29.34 6.40
CA HIS A 556 -47.77 -27.93 6.15
C HIS A 556 -48.41 -27.67 4.79
N ASP A 557 -49.28 -28.56 4.34
CA ASP A 557 -50.05 -28.44 3.11
C ASP A 557 -50.91 -27.16 3.01
N ASN A 558 -51.06 -26.45 4.13
CA ASN A 558 -51.80 -25.19 4.25
C ASN A 558 -50.90 -23.96 4.51
N ASP A 559 -49.57 -24.10 4.69
CA ASP A 559 -48.69 -23.00 5.01
C ASP A 559 -47.88 -22.60 3.76
N CYS A 560 -48.37 -21.59 3.06
CA CYS A 560 -47.74 -21.02 1.83
C CYS A 560 -46.27 -20.55 2.01
N LEU A 561 -45.72 -20.58 3.21
CA LEU A 561 -44.39 -20.08 3.54
C LEU A 561 -43.23 -21.01 3.06
N LEU A 562 -43.54 -22.28 2.84
CA LEU A 562 -42.56 -23.24 2.28
C LEU A 562 -42.49 -23.21 0.73
N TYR A 563 -43.40 -22.50 0.08
CA TYR A 563 -43.55 -22.43 -1.38
C TYR A 563 -43.13 -21.08 -1.95
N THR A 564 -42.34 -20.30 -1.27
CA THR A 564 -41.83 -19.07 -1.88
C THR A 564 -40.82 -19.41 -2.97
N SER A 565 -40.98 -18.80 -4.07
CA SER A 565 -40.45 -18.89 -5.43
C SER A 565 -39.06 -19.50 -5.67
N ASP A 566 -38.15 -19.45 -4.73
CA ASP A 566 -36.76 -19.89 -4.93
C ASP A 566 -36.61 -21.43 -5.04
N ALA A 567 -37.54 -22.19 -4.48
CA ALA A 567 -37.52 -23.65 -4.67
C ALA A 567 -38.10 -24.09 -6.03
N ALA A 568 -38.85 -23.23 -6.69
CA ALA A 568 -39.46 -23.50 -8.00
C ALA A 568 -38.55 -23.09 -9.16
N ASP A 569 -37.70 -22.08 -8.98
CA ASP A 569 -36.78 -21.59 -10.00
C ASP A 569 -35.54 -22.51 -10.19
N ASP A 570 -35.18 -23.28 -9.15
CA ASP A 570 -34.08 -24.28 -9.23
C ASP A 570 -34.53 -25.64 -9.87
N LEU A 571 -35.81 -25.80 -10.22
CA LEU A 571 -36.37 -27.03 -10.84
C LEU A 571 -36.69 -26.88 -12.33
N THR A 572 -36.44 -25.71 -12.94
CA THR A 572 -36.49 -25.48 -14.37
C THR A 572 -35.11 -25.09 -14.88
#